data_d521b9d227e9a87a5770523a44b65610
#
_entry.id   d521b9d227e9a87a5770523a44b65610
#
_cell.length_a   1.000
_cell.length_b   1.000
_cell.length_c   1.000
_cell.angle_alpha   90.00
_cell.angle_beta   90.00
_cell.angle_gamma   90.00
#
_symmetry.space_group_name_H-M   'P 1'
#
loop_
_entity.id
_entity.type
_entity.pdbx_description
1 polymer ?
#
loop_
_entity_poly.entity_id
_entity_poly.type
_entity_poly.pdbx_seq_one_letter_code
_entity_poly.pdbx_strand_id
1 'polypeptide(L)'
;MLALLFTADGKEVVLVRKTRPAWQAGRVNALGGKLHDGETLLEGARREVREEAGVDVEEWEEFLVWEDPQYRLRAVRAFSDAARLARTAEDQEVFLAHVGGLPLNAIDNLRWIIPLALDRDVTVPIRVTSANPAGSGLTEPAPS
;
A
#
# COMPACT_ATOMS: atom_id res chain seq x y z
N MET A 1 3.16 -5.63 4.39
CA MET A 1 2.32 -5.64 3.18
C MET A 1 1.80 -4.24 2.87
N LEU A 2 1.43 -4.00 1.63
CA LEU A 2 0.75 -2.78 1.22
C LEU A 2 -0.71 -3.10 0.91
N ALA A 3 -1.60 -2.19 1.30
CA ALA A 3 -3.03 -2.30 1.03
C ALA A 3 -3.48 -1.07 0.24
N LEU A 4 -3.84 -1.27 -1.02
CA LEU A 4 -4.30 -0.19 -1.89
C LEU A 4 -5.82 -0.23 -1.95
N LEU A 5 -6.44 0.71 -1.25
CA LEU A 5 -7.89 0.86 -1.22
C LEU A 5 -8.29 1.97 -2.19
N PHE A 6 -8.94 1.58 -3.27
CA PHE A 6 -9.46 2.49 -4.29
C PHE A 6 -10.95 2.73 -4.09
N THR A 7 -11.43 3.88 -4.57
CA THR A 7 -12.87 4.07 -4.78
C THR A 7 -13.37 3.06 -5.80
N ALA A 8 -14.68 2.79 -5.80
CA ALA A 8 -15.25 1.77 -6.70
C ALA A 8 -14.93 2.04 -8.17
N ASP A 9 -14.83 3.31 -8.58
CA ASP A 9 -14.49 3.69 -9.95
C ASP A 9 -12.98 3.66 -10.24
N GLY A 10 -12.14 3.40 -9.24
CA GLY A 10 -10.69 3.34 -9.40
C GLY A 10 -9.99 4.67 -9.60
N LYS A 11 -10.69 5.79 -9.45
CA LYS A 11 -10.11 7.12 -9.73
C LYS A 11 -9.34 7.70 -8.57
N GLU A 12 -9.63 7.27 -7.35
CA GLU A 12 -8.98 7.76 -6.14
C GLU A 12 -8.49 6.61 -5.30
N VAL A 13 -7.44 6.85 -4.53
CA VAL A 13 -6.79 5.85 -3.67
C VAL A 13 -6.52 6.45 -2.30
N VAL A 14 -6.66 5.64 -1.27
CA VAL A 14 -6.35 6.05 0.11
C VAL A 14 -4.85 5.96 0.34
N LEU A 15 -4.26 7.06 0.77
CA LEU A 15 -2.83 7.16 1.07
C LEU A 15 -2.63 7.66 2.49
N VAL A 16 -1.41 7.48 2.99
CA VAL A 16 -1.03 7.91 4.33
C VAL A 16 0.28 8.68 4.29
N ARG A 17 0.34 9.81 5.02
CA ARG A 17 1.58 10.55 5.22
C ARG A 17 2.33 9.91 6.38
N LYS A 18 3.48 9.33 6.05
CA LYS A 18 4.27 8.57 7.02
C LYS A 18 4.99 9.50 8.00
N THR A 19 5.01 9.11 9.26
CA THR A 19 5.85 9.74 10.29
C THR A 19 6.99 8.82 10.69
N ARG A 20 6.88 7.54 10.38
CA ARG A 20 7.85 6.49 10.69
C ARG A 20 7.78 5.36 9.66
N PRO A 21 8.80 4.55 9.45
CA PRO A 21 10.15 4.73 10.01
C PRO A 21 10.83 6.00 9.48
N ALA A 22 11.98 6.34 10.03
CA ALA A 22 12.66 7.61 9.72
C ALA A 22 12.86 7.86 8.22
N TRP A 23 13.20 6.83 7.46
CA TRP A 23 13.44 6.97 6.02
C TRP A 23 12.18 7.28 5.21
N GLN A 24 10.99 7.03 5.78
CA GLN A 24 9.71 7.38 5.14
C GLN A 24 9.09 8.65 5.73
N ALA A 25 9.66 9.20 6.79
CA ALA A 25 9.06 10.35 7.49
C ALA A 25 8.83 11.52 6.54
N GLY A 26 7.60 12.04 6.51
CA GLY A 26 7.18 13.11 5.61
C GLY A 26 6.81 12.64 4.21
N ARG A 27 7.04 11.38 3.87
CA ARG A 27 6.68 10.83 2.56
C ARG A 27 5.28 10.20 2.62
N VAL A 28 4.70 10.04 1.43
CA VAL A 28 3.35 9.47 1.28
C VAL A 28 3.47 8.04 0.75
N ASN A 29 2.73 7.12 1.37
CA ASN A 29 2.70 5.72 0.97
C ASN A 29 1.26 5.19 1.00
N ALA A 30 1.05 3.98 0.51
CA ALA A 30 -0.21 3.26 0.69
C ALA A 30 -0.35 2.82 2.15
N LEU A 31 -1.57 2.44 2.54
CA LEU A 31 -1.83 1.81 3.82
C LEU A 31 -1.11 0.46 3.90
N GLY A 32 -0.92 -0.06 5.08
CA GLY A 32 -0.33 -1.38 5.28
C GLY A 32 0.44 -1.49 6.57
N GLY A 33 1.13 -2.60 6.70
CA GLY A 33 1.90 -2.90 7.90
C GLY A 33 2.37 -4.34 7.91
N LYS A 34 2.78 -4.79 9.08
CA LYS A 34 3.24 -6.17 9.28
C LYS A 34 2.06 -7.07 9.62
N LEU A 35 2.10 -8.31 9.13
CA LEU A 35 1.15 -9.32 9.52
C LEU A 35 1.42 -9.79 10.95
N HIS A 36 0.38 -10.07 11.69
CA HIS A 36 0.49 -10.70 13.00
C HIS A 36 0.65 -12.22 12.82
N ASP A 37 1.24 -12.89 13.80
CA ASP A 37 1.40 -14.33 13.79
C ASP A 37 0.05 -15.02 13.61
N GLY A 38 -0.02 -15.96 12.66
CA GLY A 38 -1.24 -16.69 12.37
C GLY A 38 -2.27 -15.95 11.52
N GLU A 39 -2.00 -14.70 11.16
CA GLU A 39 -2.88 -13.88 10.35
C GLU A 39 -2.62 -14.13 8.86
N THR A 40 -3.69 -14.31 8.08
CA THR A 40 -3.55 -14.36 6.62
C THR A 40 -3.30 -12.95 6.07
N LEU A 41 -2.78 -12.87 4.85
CA LEU A 41 -2.57 -11.60 4.18
C LEU A 41 -3.84 -10.75 4.10
N LEU A 42 -4.95 -11.38 3.72
CA LEU A 42 -6.21 -10.65 3.55
C LEU A 42 -6.82 -10.22 4.89
N GLU A 43 -6.69 -11.04 5.93
CA GLU A 43 -7.07 -10.66 7.29
C GLU A 43 -6.25 -9.47 7.78
N GLY A 44 -4.95 -9.50 7.54
CA GLY A 44 -4.05 -8.41 7.91
C GLY A 44 -4.37 -7.12 7.20
N ALA A 45 -4.69 -7.18 5.91
CA ALA A 45 -5.09 -6.00 5.14
C ALA A 45 -6.35 -5.37 5.73
N ARG A 46 -7.37 -6.17 5.99
CA ARG A 46 -8.61 -5.69 6.59
C ARG A 46 -8.37 -5.03 7.95
N ARG A 47 -7.55 -5.65 8.78
CA ARG A 47 -7.20 -5.13 10.11
C ARG A 47 -6.44 -3.82 10.02
N GLU A 48 -5.37 -3.76 9.21
CA GLU A 48 -4.53 -2.57 9.08
C GLU A 48 -5.33 -1.38 8.55
N VAL A 49 -6.16 -1.60 7.55
CA VAL A 49 -6.99 -0.53 6.98
C VAL A 49 -8.00 -0.02 8.00
N ARG A 50 -8.59 -0.91 8.79
CA ARG A 50 -9.49 -0.51 9.87
C ARG A 50 -8.77 0.33 10.93
N GLU A 51 -7.57 -0.10 11.34
CA GLU A 51 -6.78 0.60 12.34
C GLU A 51 -6.30 1.95 11.85
N GLU A 52 -5.77 2.03 10.64
CA GLU A 52 -5.16 3.26 10.10
C GLU A 52 -6.20 4.24 9.56
N ALA A 53 -7.20 3.74 8.85
CA ALA A 53 -8.13 4.57 8.08
C ALA A 53 -9.58 4.52 8.56
N GLY A 54 -9.87 3.70 9.56
CA GLY A 54 -11.19 3.67 10.21
C GLY A 54 -12.32 3.10 9.35
N VAL A 55 -12.01 2.37 8.29
CA VAL A 55 -13.02 1.75 7.42
C VAL A 55 -12.83 0.25 7.37
N ASP A 56 -13.92 -0.49 7.25
CA ASP A 56 -13.93 -1.94 7.15
C ASP A 56 -14.24 -2.36 5.72
N VAL A 57 -13.27 -2.98 5.06
CA VAL A 57 -13.40 -3.52 3.71
C VAL A 57 -13.07 -4.99 3.76
N GLU A 58 -14.00 -5.83 3.33
CA GLU A 58 -13.87 -7.28 3.46
C GLU A 58 -13.20 -7.96 2.26
N GLU A 59 -13.41 -7.42 1.05
CA GLU A 59 -12.97 -8.07 -0.18
C GLU A 59 -11.65 -7.51 -0.67
N TRP A 60 -10.58 -8.25 -0.41
CA TRP A 60 -9.22 -7.92 -0.83
C TRP A 60 -8.68 -8.98 -1.78
N GLU A 61 -7.86 -8.56 -2.72
CA GLU A 61 -7.20 -9.46 -3.66
C GLU A 61 -5.70 -9.17 -3.69
N GLU A 62 -4.88 -10.20 -3.52
CA GLU A 62 -3.44 -10.06 -3.71
C GLU A 62 -3.14 -9.87 -5.19
N PHE A 63 -2.41 -8.80 -5.54
CA PHE A 63 -2.09 -8.52 -6.94
C PHE A 63 -0.59 -8.44 -7.21
N LEU A 64 0.24 -8.32 -6.19
CA LEU A 64 1.68 -8.12 -6.37
C LEU A 64 2.48 -8.86 -5.30
N VAL A 65 3.51 -9.57 -5.76
CA VAL A 65 4.59 -10.07 -4.92
C VAL A 65 5.88 -9.47 -5.48
N TRP A 66 6.55 -8.66 -4.69
CA TRP A 66 7.81 -8.05 -5.07
C TRP A 66 8.91 -8.54 -4.15
N GLU A 67 9.92 -9.16 -4.73
CA GLU A 67 11.03 -9.74 -3.98
C GLU A 67 12.35 -9.08 -4.38
N ASP A 68 13.15 -8.72 -3.38
CA ASP A 68 14.56 -8.45 -3.55
C ASP A 68 15.37 -9.48 -2.72
N PRO A 69 16.70 -9.45 -2.75
CA PRO A 69 17.49 -10.46 -2.03
C PRO A 69 17.26 -10.51 -0.51
N GLN A 70 16.70 -9.48 0.10
CA GLN A 70 16.53 -9.37 1.54
C GLN A 70 15.08 -9.31 1.99
N TYR A 71 14.15 -8.89 1.13
CA TYR A 71 12.78 -8.60 1.52
C TYR A 71 11.78 -9.13 0.52
N ARG A 72 10.60 -9.37 1.03
CA ARG A 72 9.45 -9.73 0.23
C ARG A 72 8.30 -8.81 0.60
N LEU A 73 7.80 -8.07 -0.37
CA LEU A 73 6.61 -7.24 -0.23
C LEU A 73 5.43 -7.92 -0.91
N ARG A 74 4.33 -8.02 -0.20
CA ARG A 74 3.05 -8.46 -0.77
C ARG A 74 2.10 -7.29 -0.76
N ALA A 75 1.36 -7.09 -1.85
CA ALA A 75 0.40 -6.02 -1.96
C ALA A 75 -0.97 -6.53 -2.34
N VAL A 76 -1.98 -5.96 -1.73
CA VAL A 76 -3.39 -6.29 -1.96
C VAL A 76 -4.14 -5.05 -2.42
N ARG A 77 -5.24 -5.27 -3.16
CA ARG A 77 -6.09 -4.20 -3.67
C ARG A 77 -7.54 -4.45 -3.31
N ALA A 78 -8.30 -3.39 -3.16
CA ALA A 78 -9.74 -3.42 -3.02
C ALA A 78 -10.35 -2.21 -3.70
N PHE A 79 -11.56 -2.37 -4.22
CA PHE A 79 -12.33 -1.32 -4.88
C PHE A 79 -13.65 -1.18 -4.14
N SER A 80 -13.80 -0.08 -3.41
CA SER A 80 -14.97 0.15 -2.57
C SER A 80 -15.14 1.64 -2.31
N ASP A 81 -16.36 2.13 -2.37
CA ASP A 81 -16.64 3.50 -1.99
C ASP A 81 -16.53 3.76 -0.49
N ALA A 82 -16.32 2.73 0.32
CA ALA A 82 -15.85 2.91 1.70
C ALA A 82 -14.54 3.72 1.75
N ALA A 83 -13.75 3.71 0.68
CA ALA A 83 -12.56 4.55 0.57
C ALA A 83 -12.86 6.04 0.81
N ARG A 84 -14.04 6.51 0.42
CA ARG A 84 -14.46 7.90 0.61
C ARG A 84 -14.71 8.26 2.08
N LEU A 85 -14.86 7.27 2.94
CA LEU A 85 -15.05 7.44 4.38
C LEU A 85 -13.75 7.29 5.16
N ALA A 86 -12.65 7.02 4.48
CA ALA A 86 -11.34 6.89 5.11
C ALA A 86 -10.96 8.19 5.81
N ARG A 87 -10.36 8.04 6.97
CA ARG A 87 -9.99 9.15 7.84
C ARG A 87 -8.75 8.80 8.62
N THR A 88 -8.10 9.80 9.19
CA THR A 88 -7.01 9.59 10.13
C THR A 88 -7.59 8.97 11.40
N ALA A 89 -7.31 7.68 11.62
CA ALA A 89 -7.79 6.94 12.78
C ALA A 89 -6.71 6.74 13.85
N GLU A 90 -5.46 6.89 13.45
CA GLU A 90 -4.30 6.85 14.35
C GLU A 90 -3.54 8.17 14.22
N ASP A 91 -2.23 8.14 14.37
CA ASP A 91 -1.39 9.34 14.40
C ASP A 91 -0.85 9.79 13.04
N GLN A 92 -0.96 8.98 12.01
CA GLN A 92 -0.51 9.32 10.67
C GLN A 92 -1.68 9.79 9.81
N GLU A 93 -1.51 10.92 9.13
CA GLU A 93 -2.56 11.51 8.31
C GLU A 93 -2.96 10.62 7.15
N VAL A 94 -4.24 10.29 7.07
CA VAL A 94 -4.83 9.50 5.99
C VAL A 94 -5.68 10.43 5.11
N PHE A 95 -5.56 10.28 3.80
CA PHE A 95 -6.29 11.12 2.85
C PHE A 95 -6.55 10.37 1.56
N LEU A 96 -7.48 10.90 0.77
CA LEU A 96 -7.84 10.37 -0.53
C LEU A 96 -7.12 11.17 -1.61
N ALA A 97 -6.45 10.48 -2.54
CA ALA A 97 -5.69 11.11 -3.62
C ALA A 97 -6.18 10.61 -4.97
N HIS A 98 -6.18 11.49 -5.97
CA HIS A 98 -6.47 11.09 -7.35
C HIS A 98 -5.31 10.26 -7.89
N VAL A 99 -5.62 9.12 -8.53
CA VAL A 99 -4.57 8.20 -9.02
C VAL A 99 -3.69 8.82 -10.10
N GLY A 100 -4.18 9.82 -10.82
CA GLY A 100 -3.43 10.54 -11.84
C GLY A 100 -2.67 11.77 -11.31
N GLY A 101 -2.78 12.07 -10.02
CA GLY A 101 -2.16 13.24 -9.41
C GLY A 101 -1.55 12.93 -8.06
N LEU A 102 -0.65 11.95 -8.01
CA LEU A 102 0.01 11.60 -6.75
C LEU A 102 0.88 12.73 -6.22
N PRO A 103 0.97 12.91 -4.89
CA PRO A 103 1.87 13.87 -4.31
C PRO A 103 3.32 13.64 -4.76
N LEU A 104 4.07 14.73 -4.93
CA LEU A 104 5.48 14.64 -5.37
C LEU A 104 6.35 13.88 -4.39
N ASN A 105 6.00 13.91 -3.11
CA ASN A 105 6.72 13.19 -2.06
C ASN A 105 6.21 11.77 -1.83
N ALA A 106 5.41 11.21 -2.74
CA ALA A 106 5.03 9.81 -2.68
C ALA A 106 6.26 8.91 -2.78
N ILE A 107 6.22 7.77 -2.09
CA ILE A 107 7.26 6.74 -2.23
C ILE A 107 7.36 6.37 -3.71
N ASP A 108 8.58 6.32 -4.24
CA ASP A 108 8.83 6.24 -5.68
C ASP A 108 8.12 5.05 -6.35
N ASN A 109 8.07 3.92 -5.67
CA ASN A 109 7.46 2.71 -6.24
C ASN A 109 5.94 2.80 -6.43
N LEU A 110 5.25 3.71 -5.76
CA LEU A 110 3.81 3.89 -5.95
C LEU A 110 3.47 4.28 -7.39
N ARG A 111 4.40 4.91 -8.09
CA ARG A 111 4.19 5.34 -9.48
C ARG A 111 3.99 4.18 -10.45
N TRP A 112 4.47 3.00 -10.10
CA TRP A 112 4.24 1.80 -10.92
C TRP A 112 3.33 0.80 -10.21
N ILE A 113 3.31 0.76 -8.88
CA ILE A 113 2.42 -0.15 -8.15
C ILE A 113 0.95 0.21 -8.36
N ILE A 114 0.61 1.49 -8.33
CA ILE A 114 -0.79 1.93 -8.52
C ILE A 114 -1.31 1.57 -9.91
N PRO A 115 -0.61 1.88 -11.01
CA PRO A 115 -1.05 1.40 -12.33
C PRO A 115 -1.20 -0.11 -12.43
N LEU A 116 -0.30 -0.89 -11.82
CA LEU A 116 -0.44 -2.34 -11.77
C LEU A 116 -1.70 -2.77 -11.02
N ALA A 117 -1.99 -2.13 -9.89
CA ALA A 117 -3.19 -2.44 -9.11
C ALA A 117 -4.48 -2.12 -9.86
N LEU A 118 -4.44 -1.17 -10.79
CA LEU A 118 -5.60 -0.76 -11.59
C LEU A 118 -5.79 -1.62 -12.84
N ASP A 119 -4.77 -2.37 -13.24
CA ASP A 119 -4.86 -3.23 -14.43
C ASP A 119 -5.57 -4.54 -14.05
N ARG A 120 -6.85 -4.63 -14.41
CA ARG A 120 -7.70 -5.76 -14.09
C ARG A 120 -7.60 -6.89 -15.11
N ASP A 121 -6.86 -6.69 -16.19
CA ASP A 121 -6.70 -7.67 -17.26
C ASP A 121 -5.47 -8.56 -17.08
N VAL A 122 -4.58 -8.19 -16.17
CA VAL A 122 -3.38 -8.97 -15.89
C VAL A 122 -3.68 -10.07 -14.89
N THR A 123 -3.13 -11.25 -15.13
CA THR A 123 -3.23 -12.37 -14.20
C THR A 123 -2.46 -12.05 -12.91
N VAL A 124 -3.12 -12.19 -11.78
CA VAL A 124 -2.54 -11.88 -10.47
C VAL A 124 -2.25 -13.16 -9.66
N PRO A 125 -1.28 -13.14 -8.74
CA PRO A 125 -0.40 -12.03 -8.43
C PRO A 125 0.69 -11.82 -9.49
N ILE A 126 1.00 -10.55 -9.76
CA ILE A 126 2.14 -10.17 -10.60
C ILE A 126 3.40 -10.34 -9.75
N ARG A 127 4.44 -10.94 -10.34
CA ARG A 127 5.72 -11.14 -9.63
C ARG A 127 6.77 -10.21 -10.20
N VAL A 128 7.39 -9.43 -9.30
CA VAL A 128 8.47 -8.51 -9.63
C VAL A 128 9.69 -8.88 -8.79
N THR A 129 10.83 -8.92 -9.43
CA THR A 129 12.09 -9.21 -8.77
C THR A 129 13.04 -8.03 -8.92
N SER A 130 13.64 -7.59 -7.83
CA SER A 130 14.66 -6.57 -7.83
C SER A 130 16.00 -7.19 -7.44
N ALA A 131 17.00 -6.99 -8.26
CA ALA A 131 18.34 -7.51 -7.99
C ALA A 131 19.15 -6.58 -7.09
N ASN A 132 18.76 -5.30 -7.01
CA ASN A 132 19.47 -4.29 -6.22
C ASN A 132 18.50 -3.66 -5.20
N PRO A 133 18.59 -4.05 -3.93
CA PRO A 133 17.69 -3.52 -2.90
C PRO A 133 17.89 -2.02 -2.65
N ALA A 134 19.05 -1.45 -2.95
CA ALA A 134 19.37 -0.05 -2.62
C ALA A 134 18.51 0.99 -3.36
N GLY A 135 17.83 0.65 -4.43
CA GLY A 135 16.96 1.58 -5.16
C GLY A 135 15.51 1.16 -5.18
N SER A 136 15.16 0.09 -4.47
CA SER A 136 13.84 -0.51 -4.61
C SER A 136 12.72 0.26 -3.93
N GLY A 137 13.00 1.03 -2.88
CA GLY A 137 11.97 1.61 -2.02
C GLY A 137 11.21 0.56 -1.22
N LEU A 138 11.60 -0.69 -1.31
CA LEU A 138 10.95 -1.84 -0.69
C LEU A 138 11.42 -2.05 0.74
N THR A 139 12.70 -1.83 0.98
CA THR A 139 13.35 -2.11 2.26
C THR A 139 13.79 -0.82 2.94
N GLU A 140 13.94 -0.88 4.26
CA GLU A 140 14.61 0.18 4.97
C GLU A 140 16.08 0.22 4.56
N PRO A 141 16.69 1.42 4.47
CA PRO A 141 18.12 1.52 4.32
C PRO A 141 18.82 0.80 5.48
N ALA A 142 19.95 0.16 5.20
CA ALA A 142 20.72 -0.47 6.26
C ALA A 142 21.07 0.57 7.33
N PRO A 143 21.02 0.20 8.61
CA PRO A 143 21.45 1.12 9.67
C PRO A 143 22.91 1.51 9.42
N SER A 144 23.12 2.78 9.36
CA SER A 144 24.48 3.31 9.18
C SER A 144 25.20 3.37 10.53
#